data_7e777aa15a7e841e29d971372d6eef82
#
_entry.id   7e777aa15a7e841e29d971372d6eef82
#
_cell.length_a   1.000
_cell.length_b   1.000
_cell.length_c   1.000
_cell.angle_alpha   90.00
_cell.angle_beta   90.00
_cell.angle_gamma   90.00
#
_symmetry.space_group_name_H-M   'P 1'
#
loop_
_entity.id
_entity.type
_entity.pdbx_description
1 polymer ?
#
loop_
_entity_poly.entity_id
_entity_poly.type
_entity_poly.pdbx_seq_one_letter_code
_entity_poly.pdbx_strand_id
1 'polypeptide(L)'
;EDLYSINTFTNRRGRVIKRKELNFEIFVDDSNAQKSIFRDMPNSAFEMLFAHIAQYHKDLLMVVALGAFVGLRPSEACNVRREDSPLGAGILFHQSDNQVFKIEIDLRKEMPLRSDLKPTGRIKKERLQAVPYIFLEVFLDTYNDYMTYLEGKKYEKDYGPLNLNRRGKALSYDVYYQRFRKIIRE
;
A
#
# COMPACT_ATOMS: atom_id res chain seq x y z
N GLU A 1 -18.74 48.83 -3.87
CA GLU A 1 -17.75 47.97 -3.13
C GLU A 1 -17.45 46.75 -3.98
N ASP A 2 -16.19 46.58 -4.34
CA ASP A 2 -15.79 45.45 -5.17
C ASP A 2 -15.87 44.15 -4.36
N LEU A 3 -16.64 43.19 -4.88
CA LEU A 3 -16.86 41.89 -4.28
C LEU A 3 -15.55 41.03 -4.14
N TYR A 4 -14.52 41.42 -4.88
CA TYR A 4 -13.23 40.74 -4.85
C TYR A 4 -12.06 41.69 -5.13
N SER A 5 -10.90 41.34 -4.59
CA SER A 5 -9.60 41.94 -4.90
C SER A 5 -8.78 41.02 -5.80
N ILE A 6 -7.83 41.62 -6.54
CA ILE A 6 -6.88 40.87 -7.35
C ILE A 6 -5.50 40.94 -6.68
N ASN A 7 -5.10 39.87 -6.03
CA ASN A 7 -3.76 39.74 -5.45
C ASN A 7 -2.81 39.20 -6.50
N THR A 8 -1.63 39.82 -6.58
CA THR A 8 -0.58 39.44 -7.53
C THR A 8 0.61 38.93 -6.75
N PHE A 9 1.06 37.71 -7.01
CA PHE A 9 2.27 37.13 -6.39
C PHE A 9 3.13 36.43 -7.45
N THR A 10 4.42 36.37 -7.17
CA THR A 10 5.38 35.72 -8.05
C THR A 10 5.70 34.32 -7.49
N ASN A 11 5.52 33.27 -8.30
CA ASN A 11 5.84 31.92 -7.88
C ASN A 11 7.37 31.69 -7.87
N ARG A 12 7.81 30.57 -7.34
CA ARG A 12 9.23 30.19 -7.26
C ARG A 12 9.94 30.08 -8.62
N ARG A 13 9.21 30.10 -9.72
CA ARG A 13 9.73 30.09 -11.11
C ARG A 13 9.71 31.46 -11.77
N GLY A 14 9.50 32.55 -11.01
CA GLY A 14 9.48 33.92 -11.50
C GLY A 14 8.23 34.32 -12.29
N ARG A 15 7.17 33.47 -12.35
CA ARG A 15 5.93 33.80 -13.04
C ARG A 15 4.99 34.56 -12.12
N VAL A 16 4.45 35.65 -12.65
CA VAL A 16 3.42 36.46 -11.97
C VAL A 16 2.08 35.75 -12.09
N ILE A 17 1.46 35.45 -10.97
CA ILE A 17 0.13 34.82 -10.87
C ILE A 17 -0.81 35.83 -10.26
N LYS A 18 -1.95 36.09 -10.93
CA LYS A 18 -3.03 36.90 -10.41
C LYS A 18 -4.11 36.03 -9.84
N ARG A 19 -4.45 36.22 -8.56
CA ARG A 19 -5.51 35.48 -7.88
C ARG A 19 -6.62 36.44 -7.49
N LYS A 20 -7.87 36.04 -7.81
CA LYS A 20 -9.05 36.75 -7.30
C LYS A 20 -9.34 36.25 -5.90
N GLU A 21 -9.45 37.13 -4.94
CA GLU A 21 -9.82 36.80 -3.56
C GLU A 21 -11.08 37.63 -3.22
N LEU A 22 -12.01 36.99 -2.51
CA LEU A 22 -13.23 37.67 -2.03
C LEU A 22 -12.85 38.66 -0.94
N ASN A 23 -13.45 39.86 -0.97
CA ASN A 23 -13.20 40.90 0.03
C ASN A 23 -13.98 40.67 1.34
N PHE A 24 -14.63 39.53 1.49
CA PHE A 24 -15.34 39.15 2.70
C PHE A 24 -15.11 37.66 2.97
N GLU A 25 -15.07 37.32 4.24
CA GLU A 25 -15.01 35.93 4.68
C GLU A 25 -16.40 35.31 4.57
N ILE A 26 -16.51 34.25 3.76
CA ILE A 26 -17.70 33.40 3.75
C ILE A 26 -17.48 32.36 4.86
N PHE A 27 -18.14 32.57 5.98
CA PHE A 27 -18.25 31.50 6.97
C PHE A 27 -19.16 30.42 6.39
N VAL A 28 -18.57 29.42 5.77
CA VAL A 28 -19.30 28.19 5.44
C VAL A 28 -19.47 27.45 6.76
N ASP A 29 -20.70 27.41 7.24
CA ASP A 29 -21.01 26.55 8.39
C ASP A 29 -20.86 25.09 7.94
N ASP A 30 -19.72 24.48 8.26
CA ASP A 30 -19.41 23.07 7.99
C ASP A 30 -20.26 22.12 8.84
N SER A 31 -21.24 22.63 9.62
CA SER A 31 -22.14 21.79 10.42
C SER A 31 -22.96 20.81 9.57
N ASN A 32 -23.12 21.10 8.27
CA ASN A 32 -23.76 20.21 7.28
C ASN A 32 -22.76 19.38 6.45
N ALA A 33 -21.45 19.56 6.61
CA ALA A 33 -20.52 18.62 6.05
C ALA A 33 -20.84 17.24 6.66
N GLN A 34 -21.48 16.38 5.87
CA GLN A 34 -21.70 14.99 6.27
C GLN A 34 -20.32 14.44 6.66
N LYS A 35 -20.08 14.36 7.98
CA LYS A 35 -18.92 13.63 8.48
C LYS A 35 -18.98 12.29 7.79
N SER A 36 -18.01 12.01 6.93
CA SER A 36 -17.95 10.71 6.28
C SER A 36 -17.98 9.67 7.39
N ILE A 37 -19.12 8.99 7.53
CA ILE A 37 -19.25 7.91 8.50
C ILE A 37 -18.26 6.87 8.01
N PHE A 38 -17.15 6.74 8.73
CA PHE A 38 -16.20 5.67 8.48
C PHE A 38 -16.93 4.37 8.79
N ARG A 39 -17.25 3.61 7.76
CA ARG A 39 -17.86 2.30 7.90
C ARG A 39 -16.79 1.26 7.72
N ASP A 40 -16.57 0.49 8.77
CA ASP A 40 -15.73 -0.69 8.68
C ASP A 40 -16.37 -1.70 7.71
N MET A 41 -15.54 -2.39 6.98
CA MET A 41 -16.00 -3.49 6.13
C MET A 41 -16.53 -4.61 7.04
N PRO A 42 -17.76 -5.11 6.85
CA PRO A 42 -18.24 -6.27 7.58
C PRO A 42 -17.32 -7.48 7.39
N ASN A 43 -17.12 -8.27 8.45
CA ASN A 43 -16.23 -9.44 8.39
C ASN A 43 -16.58 -10.39 7.24
N SER A 44 -17.87 -10.67 7.05
CA SER A 44 -18.33 -11.53 5.95
C SER A 44 -17.97 -10.99 4.56
N ALA A 45 -18.06 -9.67 4.37
CA ALA A 45 -17.66 -9.04 3.11
C ALA A 45 -16.13 -9.11 2.91
N PHE A 46 -15.36 -8.95 3.98
CA PHE A 46 -13.91 -9.12 3.94
C PHE A 46 -13.53 -10.57 3.60
N GLU A 47 -14.12 -11.56 4.26
CA GLU A 47 -13.88 -12.98 3.99
C GLU A 47 -14.17 -13.35 2.53
N MET A 48 -15.31 -12.90 2.00
CA MET A 48 -15.66 -13.12 0.59
C MET A 48 -14.64 -12.47 -0.36
N LEU A 49 -14.27 -11.22 -0.11
CA LEU A 49 -13.29 -10.50 -0.91
C LEU A 49 -11.92 -11.17 -0.86
N PHE A 50 -11.47 -11.57 0.34
CA PHE A 50 -10.17 -12.21 0.53
C PHE A 50 -10.12 -13.57 -0.18
N ALA A 51 -11.16 -14.39 -0.03
CA ALA A 51 -11.28 -15.68 -0.73
C ALA A 51 -11.29 -15.50 -2.24
N HIS A 52 -12.04 -14.52 -2.76
CA HIS A 52 -12.06 -14.21 -4.19
C HIS A 52 -10.67 -13.79 -4.69
N ILE A 53 -9.94 -12.96 -3.96
CA ILE A 53 -8.57 -12.55 -4.30
C ILE A 53 -7.63 -13.75 -4.26
N ALA A 54 -7.71 -14.58 -3.25
CA ALA A 54 -6.88 -15.78 -3.13
C ALA A 54 -7.10 -16.77 -4.29
N GLN A 55 -8.33 -16.87 -4.77
CA GLN A 55 -8.68 -17.77 -5.88
C GLN A 55 -8.33 -17.20 -7.27
N TYR A 56 -8.67 -15.94 -7.53
CA TYR A 56 -8.64 -15.40 -8.90
C TYR A 56 -7.59 -14.31 -9.13
N HIS A 57 -7.03 -13.73 -8.07
CA HIS A 57 -6.13 -12.58 -8.14
C HIS A 57 -4.91 -12.74 -7.22
N LYS A 58 -4.28 -13.92 -7.24
CA LYS A 58 -3.15 -14.26 -6.37
C LYS A 58 -2.03 -13.22 -6.38
N ASP A 59 -1.83 -12.52 -7.49
CA ASP A 59 -0.85 -11.44 -7.59
C ASP A 59 -1.18 -10.19 -6.74
N LEU A 60 -2.39 -10.08 -6.17
CA LEU A 60 -2.77 -9.07 -5.20
C LEU A 60 -2.89 -9.62 -3.76
N LEU A 61 -2.81 -10.94 -3.59
CA LEU A 61 -3.08 -11.60 -2.31
C LEU A 61 -2.22 -11.01 -1.18
N MET A 62 -0.91 -10.94 -1.40
CA MET A 62 0.00 -10.55 -0.32
C MET A 62 -0.08 -9.06 0.00
N VAL A 63 -0.33 -8.18 -0.97
CA VAL A 63 -0.52 -6.75 -0.69
C VAL A 63 -1.80 -6.51 0.11
N VAL A 64 -2.86 -7.29 -0.14
CA VAL A 64 -4.11 -7.22 0.63
C VAL A 64 -3.92 -7.81 2.02
N ALA A 65 -3.23 -8.95 2.17
CA ALA A 65 -2.91 -9.55 3.46
C ALA A 65 -2.07 -8.61 4.35
N LEU A 66 -1.07 -7.94 3.79
CA LEU A 66 -0.28 -6.94 4.50
C LEU A 66 -1.13 -5.76 4.99
N GLY A 67 -2.11 -5.35 4.20
CA GLY A 67 -3.09 -4.34 4.62
C GLY A 67 -3.99 -4.83 5.75
N ALA A 68 -4.59 -6.01 5.59
CA ALA A 68 -5.60 -6.54 6.48
C ALA A 68 -5.04 -7.04 7.82
N PHE A 69 -3.93 -7.80 7.78
CA PHE A 69 -3.39 -8.48 8.96
C PHE A 69 -2.27 -7.71 9.65
N VAL A 70 -1.57 -6.83 8.93
CA VAL A 70 -0.42 -6.07 9.46
C VAL A 70 -0.74 -4.59 9.62
N GLY A 71 -1.82 -4.12 9.00
CA GLY A 71 -2.23 -2.71 9.03
C GLY A 71 -1.36 -1.79 8.18
N LEU A 72 -0.71 -2.32 7.14
CA LEU A 72 0.09 -1.51 6.23
C LEU A 72 -0.80 -0.72 5.25
N ARG A 73 -0.36 0.50 4.94
CA ARG A 73 -0.94 1.19 3.79
C ARG A 73 -0.57 0.47 2.50
N PRO A 74 -1.45 0.43 1.49
CA PRO A 74 -1.14 -0.26 0.23
C PRO A 74 0.17 0.21 -0.43
N SER A 75 0.51 1.50 -0.32
CA SER A 75 1.78 2.02 -0.82
C SER A 75 3.00 1.49 -0.04
N GLU A 76 2.87 1.28 1.27
CA GLU A 76 3.91 0.65 2.10
C GLU A 76 4.04 -0.83 1.77
N ALA A 77 2.90 -1.54 1.62
CA ALA A 77 2.88 -2.94 1.23
C ALA A 77 3.60 -3.20 -0.11
N CYS A 78 3.46 -2.29 -1.08
CA CYS A 78 4.17 -2.39 -2.36
C CYS A 78 5.71 -2.24 -2.25
N ASN A 79 6.22 -1.73 -1.13
CA ASN A 79 7.67 -1.61 -0.86
C ASN A 79 8.24 -2.80 -0.09
N VAL A 80 7.42 -3.76 0.33
CA VAL A 80 7.89 -4.91 1.09
C VAL A 80 8.76 -5.81 0.23
N ARG A 81 9.92 -6.16 0.74
CA ARG A 81 10.86 -7.11 0.15
C ARG A 81 10.61 -8.52 0.69
N ARG A 82 10.97 -9.52 -0.09
CA ARG A 82 11.01 -10.92 0.39
C ARG A 82 12.10 -11.11 1.44
N GLU A 83 12.04 -12.23 2.14
CA GLU A 83 13.06 -12.67 3.10
C GLU A 83 14.45 -12.81 2.44
N ASP A 84 14.50 -13.38 1.24
CA ASP A 84 15.70 -13.65 0.45
C ASP A 84 16.14 -12.48 -0.46
N SER A 85 15.60 -11.29 -0.25
CA SER A 85 15.92 -10.15 -1.12
C SER A 85 17.40 -9.80 -1.10
N PRO A 86 18.04 -9.60 -2.28
CA PRO A 86 19.43 -9.17 -2.37
C PRO A 86 19.65 -7.75 -1.82
N LEU A 87 18.58 -6.99 -1.60
CA LEU A 87 18.60 -5.67 -0.99
C LEU A 87 18.40 -5.69 0.53
N GLY A 88 18.46 -6.88 1.13
CA GLY A 88 18.18 -7.15 2.54
C GLY A 88 16.74 -7.59 2.77
N ALA A 89 16.55 -8.47 3.74
CA ALA A 89 15.25 -9.03 4.08
C ALA A 89 14.22 -7.95 4.42
N GLY A 90 13.04 -8.05 3.82
CA GLY A 90 11.91 -7.17 4.10
C GLY A 90 10.87 -7.82 5.01
N ILE A 91 10.88 -9.14 5.10
CA ILE A 91 10.14 -9.92 6.09
C ILE A 91 11.16 -10.64 6.97
N LEU A 92 11.00 -10.49 8.27
CA LEU A 92 11.88 -11.07 9.29
C LEU A 92 11.09 -12.10 10.09
N PHE A 93 11.46 -13.38 9.97
CA PHE A 93 10.87 -14.45 10.73
C PHE A 93 11.72 -14.73 11.98
N HIS A 94 11.09 -14.68 13.15
CA HIS A 94 11.70 -15.03 14.42
C HIS A 94 11.19 -16.41 14.82
N GLN A 95 12.11 -17.36 14.96
CA GLN A 95 11.81 -18.76 15.21
C GLN A 95 12.46 -19.23 16.51
N SER A 96 11.75 -20.11 17.22
CA SER A 96 12.27 -20.92 18.33
C SER A 96 11.69 -22.31 18.22
N ASP A 97 12.52 -23.33 18.43
CA ASP A 97 12.12 -24.75 18.37
C ASP A 97 11.37 -25.10 17.06
N ASN A 98 11.84 -24.58 15.94
CA ASN A 98 11.25 -24.73 14.60
C ASN A 98 9.84 -24.11 14.45
N GLN A 99 9.41 -23.28 15.39
CA GLN A 99 8.14 -22.57 15.30
C GLN A 99 8.36 -21.07 15.14
N VAL A 100 7.65 -20.47 14.21
CA VAL A 100 7.62 -19.02 14.04
C VAL A 100 6.77 -18.43 15.15
N PHE A 101 7.39 -17.62 16.03
CA PHE A 101 6.66 -16.96 17.12
C PHE A 101 6.43 -15.47 16.87
N LYS A 102 7.14 -14.87 15.91
CA LYS A 102 6.98 -13.45 15.54
C LYS A 102 7.39 -13.24 14.10
N ILE A 103 6.65 -12.37 13.41
CA ILE A 103 7.00 -11.87 12.06
C ILE A 103 7.04 -10.36 12.11
N GLU A 104 8.06 -9.75 11.54
CA GLU A 104 8.21 -8.31 11.40
C GLU A 104 8.42 -7.93 9.94
N ILE A 105 7.82 -6.81 9.55
CA ILE A 105 7.99 -6.21 8.22
C ILE A 105 8.93 -5.02 8.34
N ASP A 106 10.02 -5.04 7.56
CA ASP A 106 11.01 -3.96 7.55
C ASP A 106 10.60 -2.84 6.60
N LEU A 107 10.14 -1.76 7.20
CA LEU A 107 9.77 -0.51 6.53
C LEU A 107 10.72 0.64 6.89
N ARG A 108 11.95 0.34 7.34
CA ARG A 108 12.91 1.39 7.74
C ARG A 108 13.52 2.16 6.58
N LYS A 109 13.47 1.58 5.36
CA LYS A 109 14.05 2.21 4.18
C LYS A 109 13.31 1.82 2.91
N GLU A 110 12.97 2.82 2.09
CA GLU A 110 12.51 2.58 0.73
C GLU A 110 13.68 2.08 -0.14
N MET A 111 13.43 1.03 -0.91
CA MET A 111 14.43 0.46 -1.82
C MET A 111 13.92 0.46 -3.25
N PRO A 112 14.81 0.65 -4.25
CA PRO A 112 14.44 0.59 -5.66
C PRO A 112 14.20 -0.88 -6.06
N LEU A 113 12.94 -1.31 -6.03
CA LEU A 113 12.54 -2.69 -6.33
C LEU A 113 12.32 -2.97 -7.83
N ARG A 114 12.62 -1.99 -8.69
CA ARG A 114 12.41 -2.07 -10.15
C ARG A 114 13.65 -1.64 -10.93
N SER A 115 13.91 -2.30 -12.05
CA SER A 115 15.02 -1.98 -12.96
C SER A 115 14.90 -0.59 -13.61
N ASP A 116 13.65 -0.12 -13.79
CA ASP A 116 13.36 1.22 -14.34
C ASP A 116 13.38 2.34 -13.28
N LEU A 117 13.81 2.03 -12.06
CA LEU A 117 13.91 2.94 -10.90
C LEU A 117 12.59 3.66 -10.54
N LYS A 118 11.47 3.25 -11.13
CA LYS A 118 10.16 3.82 -10.78
C LYS A 118 9.77 3.39 -9.37
N PRO A 119 9.21 4.30 -8.57
CA PRO A 119 8.78 3.96 -7.22
C PRO A 119 7.65 2.92 -7.26
N THR A 120 7.72 1.95 -6.36
CA THR A 120 6.64 0.97 -6.16
C THR A 120 5.54 1.52 -5.27
N GLY A 121 5.90 2.39 -4.33
CA GLY A 121 5.02 3.05 -3.40
C GLY A 121 5.83 3.97 -2.47
N ARG A 122 5.25 4.38 -1.35
CA ARG A 122 5.90 5.25 -0.37
C ARG A 122 5.76 4.70 1.04
N ILE A 123 6.85 4.71 1.80
CA ILE A 123 6.84 4.46 3.24
C ILE A 123 6.57 5.79 3.94
N LYS A 124 5.43 5.93 4.63
CA LYS A 124 5.06 7.17 5.30
C LYS A 124 5.82 7.37 6.62
N LYS A 125 6.13 6.26 7.31
CA LYS A 125 6.85 6.28 8.59
C LYS A 125 7.79 5.08 8.62
N GLU A 126 9.07 5.35 8.79
CA GLU A 126 10.10 4.31 8.93
C GLU A 126 9.92 3.56 10.26
N ARG A 127 9.83 2.22 10.17
CA ARG A 127 9.64 1.36 11.34
C ARG A 127 9.84 -0.13 11.00
N LEU A 128 9.99 -0.92 12.03
CA LEU A 128 9.65 -2.35 12.00
C LEU A 128 8.19 -2.49 12.41
N GLN A 129 7.41 -3.20 11.62
CA GLN A 129 5.99 -3.43 11.86
C GLN A 129 5.77 -4.91 12.16
N ALA A 130 5.43 -5.23 13.41
CA ALA A 130 5.11 -6.60 13.77
C ALA A 130 3.74 -7.02 13.22
N VAL A 131 3.63 -8.27 12.80
CA VAL A 131 2.34 -8.93 12.56
C VAL A 131 1.69 -9.18 13.93
N PRO A 132 0.46 -8.69 14.18
CA PRO A 132 -0.22 -8.98 15.43
C PRO A 132 -0.36 -10.49 15.65
N TYR A 133 -0.15 -10.95 16.88
CA TYR A 133 -0.14 -12.39 17.21
C TYR A 133 -1.42 -13.10 16.77
N ILE A 134 -2.57 -12.45 16.91
CA ILE A 134 -3.87 -13.00 16.49
C ILE A 134 -3.94 -13.34 14.99
N PHE A 135 -3.11 -12.70 14.17
CA PHE A 135 -3.07 -12.92 12.72
C PHE A 135 -1.82 -13.70 12.27
N LEU A 136 -0.97 -14.14 13.20
CA LEU A 136 0.32 -14.73 12.87
C LEU A 136 0.16 -16.00 12.00
N GLU A 137 -0.72 -16.89 12.39
CA GLU A 137 -0.95 -18.17 11.70
C GLU A 137 -1.55 -17.94 10.30
N VAL A 138 -2.66 -17.18 10.21
CA VAL A 138 -3.31 -16.92 8.93
C VAL A 138 -2.40 -16.11 7.98
N PHE A 139 -1.54 -15.23 8.53
CA PHE A 139 -0.55 -14.52 7.73
C PHE A 139 0.52 -15.46 7.19
N LEU A 140 1.04 -16.38 8.02
CA LEU A 140 2.04 -17.35 7.63
C LEU A 140 1.53 -18.29 6.54
N ASP A 141 0.32 -18.81 6.70
CA ASP A 141 -0.34 -19.65 5.70
C ASP A 141 -0.51 -18.92 4.37
N THR A 142 -1.01 -17.66 4.44
CA THR A 142 -1.16 -16.82 3.25
C THR A 142 0.17 -16.53 2.57
N TYR A 143 1.23 -16.31 3.36
CA TYR A 143 2.58 -16.10 2.85
C TYR A 143 3.11 -17.35 2.13
N ASN A 144 2.97 -18.52 2.73
CA ASN A 144 3.42 -19.80 2.14
C ASN A 144 2.69 -20.10 0.83
N ASP A 145 1.36 -19.93 0.80
CA ASP A 145 0.55 -20.05 -0.42
C ASP A 145 1.02 -19.09 -1.52
N TYR A 146 1.32 -17.87 -1.13
CA TYR A 146 1.80 -16.86 -2.06
C TYR A 146 3.21 -17.16 -2.56
N MET A 147 4.11 -17.64 -1.72
CA MET A 147 5.47 -18.04 -2.13
C MET A 147 5.42 -19.21 -3.11
N THR A 148 4.58 -20.21 -2.86
CA THR A 148 4.33 -21.30 -3.82
C THR A 148 3.83 -20.77 -5.18
N TYR A 149 2.95 -19.76 -5.17
CA TYR A 149 2.52 -19.09 -6.40
C TYR A 149 3.67 -18.38 -7.11
N LEU A 150 4.64 -17.82 -6.37
CA LEU A 150 5.79 -17.11 -6.94
C LEU A 150 6.83 -18.04 -7.56
N GLU A 151 6.99 -19.27 -7.09
CA GLU A 151 7.96 -20.26 -7.61
C GLU A 151 7.83 -20.48 -9.13
N GLY A 152 6.61 -20.40 -9.66
CA GLY A 152 6.33 -20.50 -11.11
C GLY A 152 6.53 -19.21 -11.92
N LYS A 153 6.95 -18.12 -11.31
CA LYS A 153 7.04 -16.82 -11.97
C LYS A 153 8.45 -16.50 -12.45
N LYS A 154 8.54 -15.94 -13.65
CA LYS A 154 9.79 -15.36 -14.16
C LYS A 154 9.87 -13.91 -13.74
N TYR A 155 10.96 -13.55 -13.08
CA TYR A 155 11.30 -12.17 -12.76
C TYR A 155 12.05 -11.54 -13.95
N GLU A 156 11.75 -10.29 -14.28
CA GLU A 156 12.52 -9.54 -15.28
C GLU A 156 13.94 -9.28 -14.78
N LYS A 157 14.06 -8.75 -13.57
CA LYS A 157 15.28 -8.65 -12.79
C LYS A 157 14.88 -8.71 -11.33
N ASP A 158 15.44 -9.66 -10.59
CA ASP A 158 15.05 -9.88 -9.21
C ASP A 158 15.76 -8.93 -8.26
N TYR A 159 15.03 -7.93 -7.77
CA TYR A 159 15.42 -7.07 -6.66
C TYR A 159 14.80 -7.51 -5.32
N GLY A 160 14.17 -8.68 -5.29
CA GLY A 160 13.52 -9.24 -4.11
C GLY A 160 12.20 -8.55 -3.70
N PRO A 161 11.37 -8.00 -4.63
CA PRO A 161 10.05 -7.51 -4.23
C PRO A 161 9.18 -8.66 -3.76
N LEU A 162 8.41 -8.45 -2.71
CA LEU A 162 7.42 -9.44 -2.28
C LEU A 162 6.25 -9.47 -3.27
N ASN A 163 5.74 -8.31 -3.64
CA ASN A 163 4.56 -8.20 -4.48
C ASN A 163 4.94 -8.00 -5.95
N LEU A 164 4.50 -8.92 -6.79
CA LEU A 164 4.73 -8.88 -8.23
C LEU A 164 3.44 -8.60 -9.00
N ASN A 165 3.57 -7.84 -10.09
CA ASN A 165 2.52 -7.74 -11.07
C ASN A 165 2.54 -8.96 -12.03
N ARG A 166 1.54 -9.06 -12.90
CA ARG A 166 1.42 -10.18 -13.89
C ARG A 166 2.59 -10.29 -14.86
N ARG A 167 3.43 -9.25 -14.97
CA ARG A 167 4.60 -9.22 -15.87
C ARG A 167 5.91 -9.55 -15.13
N GLY A 168 5.85 -10.00 -13.88
CA GLY A 168 7.04 -10.32 -13.07
C GLY A 168 7.84 -9.10 -12.60
N LYS A 169 7.28 -7.89 -12.68
CA LYS A 169 7.88 -6.67 -12.11
C LYS A 169 7.28 -6.39 -10.73
N ALA A 170 8.03 -5.70 -9.89
CA ALA A 170 7.48 -5.22 -8.62
C ALA A 170 6.16 -4.47 -8.83
N LEU A 171 5.16 -4.82 -8.04
CA LEU A 171 3.84 -4.21 -8.07
C LEU A 171 3.93 -2.77 -7.59
N SER A 172 3.47 -1.81 -8.39
CA SER A 172 3.35 -0.43 -7.95
C SER A 172 1.99 -0.13 -7.37
N TYR A 173 1.93 0.87 -6.47
CA TYR A 173 0.68 1.31 -5.85
C TYR A 173 -0.39 1.68 -6.89
N ASP A 174 -0.02 2.36 -7.98
CA ASP A 174 -0.98 2.75 -9.02
C ASP A 174 -1.62 1.54 -9.71
N VAL A 175 -0.79 0.53 -10.03
CA VAL A 175 -1.27 -0.72 -10.63
C VAL A 175 -2.16 -1.49 -9.65
N TYR A 176 -1.74 -1.58 -8.38
CA TYR A 176 -2.56 -2.16 -7.32
C TYR A 176 -3.92 -1.47 -7.23
N TYR A 177 -3.92 -0.13 -7.10
CA TYR A 177 -5.13 0.65 -6.90
C TYR A 177 -6.13 0.50 -8.05
N GLN A 178 -5.65 0.57 -9.30
CA GLN A 178 -6.49 0.39 -10.48
C GLN A 178 -7.13 -1.00 -10.53
N ARG A 179 -6.34 -2.05 -10.23
CA ARG A 179 -6.82 -3.43 -10.24
C ARG A 179 -7.76 -3.73 -9.08
N PHE A 180 -7.43 -3.30 -7.89
CA PHE A 180 -8.27 -3.50 -6.71
C PHE A 180 -9.63 -2.82 -6.85
N ARG A 181 -9.66 -1.58 -7.39
CA ARG A 181 -10.92 -0.90 -7.71
C ARG A 181 -11.77 -1.66 -8.73
N LYS A 182 -11.16 -2.38 -9.65
CA LYS A 182 -11.89 -3.20 -10.62
C LYS A 182 -12.54 -4.39 -9.93
N ILE A 183 -11.81 -5.10 -9.08
CA ILE A 183 -12.30 -6.26 -8.32
C ILE A 183 -13.49 -5.90 -7.42
N ILE A 184 -13.45 -4.77 -6.73
CA ILE A 184 -14.56 -4.35 -5.85
C ILE A 184 -15.84 -4.02 -6.64
N ARG A 185 -15.78 -3.81 -7.95
CA ARG A 185 -16.93 -3.50 -8.78
C ARG A 185 -17.51 -4.72 -9.51
N GLU A 186 -16.79 -5.82 -9.51
CA GLU A 186 -17.24 -7.13 -10.00
C GLU A 186 -18.12 -7.83 -8.95
#